data_e4035e9196f25f98636bb6d1a3950a9f
#
_entry.id   e4035e9196f25f98636bb6d1a3950a9f
#
_cell.length_a   1.000
_cell.length_b   1.000
_cell.length_c   1.000
_cell.angle_alpha   90.00
_cell.angle_beta   90.00
_cell.angle_gamma   90.00
#
_symmetry.space_group_name_H-M   'P 1'
#
loop_
_entity.id
_entity.type
_entity.pdbx_description
1 polymer ?
#
loop_
_entity_poly.entity_id
_entity_poly.type
_entity_poly.pdbx_seq_one_letter_code
_entity_poly.pdbx_strand_id
1 'polypeptide(L)'
;MESFTIRSLRPNDEDAFNEFRRDVLNFDQTNPYSQNIVRELTPATDFTTRLAVLTADQNPEKPELVPQFAFFMFNSENVILGRVRCRTEMTPMLARTGGHFGYHVAPSQRGHGYAKNLLKFALGYYQQRREPYVIVTAKSANWASRKTIEASGGVLQEILPGQNTEPLAIYHIQLAAATGI
;
A
#
# COMPACT_ATOMS: atom_id res chain seq x y z
N MET A 1 -17.84 -16.12 1.45
CA MET A 1 -16.82 -15.05 1.34
C MET A 1 -15.86 -15.23 2.50
N GLU A 2 -14.59 -15.32 2.23
CA GLU A 2 -13.58 -15.43 3.29
C GLU A 2 -13.60 -14.16 4.14
N SER A 3 -13.65 -14.33 5.47
CA SER A 3 -13.66 -13.21 6.42
C SER A 3 -12.23 -12.68 6.57
N PHE A 4 -12.05 -11.37 6.45
CA PHE A 4 -10.76 -10.72 6.68
C PHE A 4 -10.94 -9.43 7.50
N THR A 5 -9.88 -9.03 8.19
CA THR A 5 -9.77 -7.73 8.88
C THR A 5 -8.57 -6.95 8.35
N ILE A 6 -8.69 -5.61 8.27
CA ILE A 6 -7.56 -4.74 7.91
C ILE A 6 -7.30 -3.81 9.09
N ARG A 7 -6.09 -3.90 9.63
CA ARG A 7 -5.67 -3.18 10.84
C ARG A 7 -4.16 -2.98 10.89
N SER A 8 -3.69 -2.13 11.78
CA SER A 8 -2.27 -2.02 12.12
C SER A 8 -1.78 -3.29 12.83
N LEU A 9 -0.46 -3.53 12.76
CA LEU A 9 0.19 -4.60 13.53
C LEU A 9 0.06 -4.37 15.03
N ARG A 10 0.03 -5.46 15.79
CA ARG A 10 0.02 -5.52 17.24
C ARG A 10 1.22 -6.34 17.74
N PRO A 11 1.63 -6.22 19.00
CA PRO A 11 2.76 -6.97 19.55
C PRO A 11 2.68 -8.49 19.38
N ASN A 12 1.48 -9.05 19.32
CA ASN A 12 1.25 -10.49 19.17
C ASN A 12 1.13 -10.95 17.69
N ASP A 13 1.45 -10.11 16.72
CA ASP A 13 1.42 -10.46 15.29
C ASP A 13 2.80 -10.87 14.73
N GLU A 14 3.79 -11.11 15.61
CA GLU A 14 5.16 -11.39 15.20
C GLU A 14 5.28 -12.58 14.25
N ASP A 15 4.65 -13.70 14.57
CA ASP A 15 4.69 -14.91 13.73
C ASP A 15 4.07 -14.65 12.35
N ALA A 16 2.89 -14.04 12.32
CA ALA A 16 2.21 -13.69 11.08
C ALA A 16 3.04 -12.72 10.21
N PHE A 17 3.70 -11.74 10.85
CA PHE A 17 4.57 -10.81 10.15
C PHE A 17 5.83 -11.50 9.61
N ASN A 18 6.44 -12.39 10.37
CA ASN A 18 7.62 -13.13 9.94
C ASN A 18 7.31 -14.07 8.77
N GLU A 19 6.14 -14.69 8.76
CA GLU A 19 5.67 -15.48 7.61
C GLU A 19 5.44 -14.61 6.37
N PHE A 20 4.74 -13.49 6.51
CA PHE A 20 4.55 -12.52 5.43
C PHE A 20 5.90 -12.02 4.88
N ARG A 21 6.83 -11.66 5.76
CA ARG A 21 8.18 -11.24 5.37
C ARG A 21 8.90 -12.33 4.59
N ARG A 22 8.85 -13.56 5.05
CA ARG A 22 9.48 -14.72 4.39
C ARG A 22 8.88 -14.94 3.00
N ASP A 23 7.56 -14.89 2.87
CA ASP A 23 6.86 -15.04 1.60
C ASP A 23 7.32 -13.97 0.58
N VAL A 24 7.33 -12.70 0.97
CA VAL A 24 7.80 -11.60 0.11
C VAL A 24 9.26 -11.80 -0.29
N LEU A 25 10.14 -12.11 0.65
CA LEU A 25 11.57 -12.25 0.37
C LEU A 25 11.91 -13.49 -0.45
N ASN A 26 11.11 -14.56 -0.37
CA ASN A 26 11.34 -15.76 -1.17
C ASN A 26 10.84 -15.63 -2.61
N PHE A 27 9.74 -14.92 -2.83
CA PHE A 27 9.05 -14.96 -4.13
C PHE A 27 9.04 -13.64 -4.89
N ASP A 28 9.41 -12.51 -4.27
CA ASP A 28 9.36 -11.19 -4.89
C ASP A 28 10.74 -10.52 -5.09
N GLN A 29 11.84 -11.17 -4.78
CA GLN A 29 13.18 -10.57 -4.91
C GLN A 29 13.47 -10.02 -6.32
N THR A 30 13.03 -10.72 -7.34
CA THR A 30 13.24 -10.34 -8.74
C THR A 30 12.03 -9.62 -9.35
N ASN A 31 10.93 -9.46 -8.61
CA ASN A 31 9.74 -8.79 -9.09
C ASN A 31 9.96 -7.27 -9.16
N PRO A 32 9.98 -6.65 -10.36
CA PRO A 32 10.29 -5.23 -10.51
C PRO A 32 9.25 -4.32 -9.84
N TYR A 33 8.05 -4.84 -9.57
CA TYR A 33 6.94 -4.08 -8.96
C TYR A 33 6.92 -4.16 -7.43
N SER A 34 7.73 -5.03 -6.84
CA SER A 34 7.80 -5.25 -5.38
C SER A 34 9.07 -4.70 -4.74
N GLN A 35 9.95 -4.05 -5.50
CA GLN A 35 11.28 -3.64 -5.02
C GLN A 35 11.23 -2.73 -3.78
N ASN A 36 10.18 -1.92 -3.61
CA ASN A 36 10.06 -1.05 -2.44
C ASN A 36 9.81 -1.87 -1.16
N ILE A 37 8.91 -2.86 -1.21
CA ILE A 37 8.65 -3.71 -0.05
C ILE A 37 9.79 -4.69 0.21
N VAL A 38 10.42 -5.22 -0.83
CA VAL A 38 11.60 -6.08 -0.69
C VAL A 38 12.71 -5.34 0.04
N ARG A 39 13.06 -4.12 -0.38
CA ARG A 39 14.07 -3.29 0.30
C ARG A 39 13.72 -2.99 1.75
N GLU A 40 12.45 -2.74 2.04
CA GLU A 40 11.98 -2.49 3.39
C GLU A 40 12.11 -3.72 4.29
N LEU A 41 11.82 -4.91 3.76
CA LEU A 41 11.80 -6.15 4.52
C LEU A 41 13.16 -6.89 4.55
N THR A 42 14.11 -6.54 3.67
CA THR A 42 15.43 -7.18 3.60
C THR A 42 16.23 -7.07 4.92
N PRO A 43 16.32 -5.90 5.59
CA PRO A 43 17.01 -5.83 6.87
C PRO A 43 16.41 -6.79 7.90
N ALA A 44 17.26 -7.61 8.51
CA ALA A 44 16.88 -8.52 9.58
C ALA A 44 16.69 -7.75 10.90
N THR A 45 15.66 -6.92 10.95
CA THR A 45 15.22 -6.24 12.17
C THR A 45 14.26 -7.12 12.95
N ASP A 46 14.38 -7.14 14.26
CA ASP A 46 13.40 -7.80 15.12
C ASP A 46 12.02 -7.12 15.03
N PHE A 47 10.98 -7.83 15.42
CA PHE A 47 9.61 -7.38 15.26
C PHE A 47 9.29 -6.14 16.10
N THR A 48 9.86 -6.03 17.30
CA THR A 48 9.68 -4.87 18.18
C THR A 48 10.23 -3.59 17.52
N THR A 49 11.43 -3.68 16.98
CA THR A 49 12.04 -2.59 16.20
C THR A 49 11.18 -2.24 14.97
N ARG A 50 10.61 -3.23 14.29
CA ARG A 50 9.70 -3.01 13.17
C ARG A 50 8.44 -2.26 13.60
N LEU A 51 7.82 -2.63 14.71
CA LEU A 51 6.67 -1.90 15.25
C LEU A 51 7.03 -0.46 15.61
N ALA A 52 8.19 -0.23 16.22
CA ALA A 52 8.67 1.11 16.55
C ALA A 52 8.84 1.98 15.29
N VAL A 53 9.42 1.43 14.21
CA VAL A 53 9.55 2.13 12.93
C VAL A 53 8.18 2.49 12.35
N LEU A 54 7.23 1.55 12.32
CA LEU A 54 5.88 1.82 11.81
C LEU A 54 5.12 2.85 12.66
N THR A 55 5.41 2.92 13.96
CA THR A 55 4.86 3.94 14.85
C THR A 55 5.50 5.31 14.59
N ALA A 56 6.82 5.37 14.43
CA ALA A 56 7.54 6.59 14.10
C ALA A 56 7.13 7.16 12.75
N ASP A 57 6.86 6.32 11.76
CA ASP A 57 6.35 6.73 10.43
C ASP A 57 5.03 7.51 10.51
N GLN A 58 4.24 7.34 11.58
CA GLN A 58 2.97 8.07 11.76
C GLN A 58 3.18 9.53 12.19
N ASN A 59 4.33 9.86 12.75
CA ASN A 59 4.71 11.21 13.13
C ASN A 59 6.23 11.41 12.92
N PRO A 60 6.68 11.52 11.67
CA PRO A 60 8.10 11.59 11.37
C PRO A 60 8.72 12.88 11.89
N GLU A 61 9.92 12.77 12.48
CA GLU A 61 10.68 13.91 12.99
C GLU A 61 11.25 14.80 11.87
N LYS A 62 11.49 14.20 10.67
CA LYS A 62 12.07 14.88 9.52
C LYS A 62 11.00 15.60 8.74
N PRO A 63 11.11 16.94 8.53
CA PRO A 63 10.08 17.75 7.88
C PRO A 63 9.87 17.41 6.39
N GLU A 64 10.83 16.74 5.74
CA GLU A 64 10.70 16.27 4.36
C GLU A 64 9.89 14.96 4.24
N LEU A 65 9.62 14.27 5.34
CA LEU A 65 8.81 13.07 5.38
C LEU A 65 7.36 13.39 5.73
N VAL A 66 6.44 12.71 5.08
CA VAL A 66 5.01 12.84 5.39
C VAL A 66 4.56 11.70 6.30
N PRO A 67 3.62 11.95 7.22
CA PRO A 67 3.05 10.90 8.04
C PRO A 67 2.41 9.81 7.20
N GLN A 68 2.65 8.54 7.57
CA GLN A 68 2.10 7.40 6.86
C GLN A 68 1.70 6.27 7.82
N PHE A 69 0.64 5.57 7.47
CA PHE A 69 0.04 4.50 8.27
C PHE A 69 0.07 3.20 7.47
N ALA A 70 0.61 2.14 8.07
CA ALA A 70 0.60 0.81 7.49
C ALA A 70 -0.54 -0.02 8.10
N PHE A 71 -1.38 -0.58 7.22
CA PHE A 71 -2.45 -1.50 7.59
C PHE A 71 -2.21 -2.84 6.90
N PHE A 72 -2.47 -3.91 7.62
CA PHE A 72 -2.28 -5.28 7.16
C PHE A 72 -3.62 -6.00 7.12
N MET A 73 -3.86 -6.73 6.06
CA MET A 73 -5.05 -7.56 5.87
C MET A 73 -4.78 -8.95 6.44
N PHE A 74 -5.59 -9.37 7.39
CA PHE A 74 -5.51 -10.69 8.03
C PHE A 74 -6.74 -11.52 7.68
N ASN A 75 -6.56 -12.81 7.44
CA ASN A 75 -7.67 -13.76 7.41
C ASN A 75 -8.05 -14.23 8.83
N SER A 76 -9.03 -15.13 8.94
CA SER A 76 -9.51 -15.70 10.21
C SER A 76 -8.45 -16.52 10.95
N GLU A 77 -7.43 -17.01 10.26
CA GLU A 77 -6.32 -17.79 10.81
C GLU A 77 -5.11 -16.92 11.20
N ASN A 78 -5.28 -15.60 11.23
CA ASN A 78 -4.23 -14.61 11.51
C ASN A 78 -3.08 -14.62 10.48
N VAL A 79 -3.32 -15.06 9.25
CA VAL A 79 -2.35 -14.97 8.14
C VAL A 79 -2.44 -13.60 7.50
N ILE A 80 -1.30 -12.95 7.23
CA ILE A 80 -1.27 -11.68 6.51
C ILE A 80 -1.39 -11.92 5.00
N LEU A 81 -2.51 -11.48 4.43
CA LEU A 81 -2.83 -11.59 3.00
C LEU A 81 -2.21 -10.46 2.16
N GLY A 82 -1.92 -9.33 2.79
CA GLY A 82 -1.34 -8.18 2.13
C GLY A 82 -1.29 -6.94 3.03
N ARG A 83 -0.80 -5.85 2.46
CA ARG A 83 -0.58 -4.59 3.17
C ARG A 83 -0.99 -3.41 2.30
N VAL A 84 -1.47 -2.34 2.93
CA VAL A 84 -1.62 -1.01 2.33
C VAL A 84 -0.94 0.02 3.23
N ARG A 85 -0.25 0.99 2.64
CA ARG A 85 0.38 2.10 3.35
C ARG A 85 -0.22 3.40 2.83
N CYS A 86 -0.86 4.17 3.73
CA CYS A 86 -1.57 5.41 3.46
C CYS A 86 -0.77 6.59 3.99
N ARG A 87 -0.56 7.61 3.16
CA ARG A 87 0.05 8.90 3.52
C ARG A 87 -1.05 9.89 3.84
N THR A 88 -0.86 10.71 4.87
CA THR A 88 -1.88 11.68 5.29
C THR A 88 -1.68 13.07 4.70
N GLU A 89 -0.55 13.29 4.05
CA GLU A 89 -0.20 14.53 3.39
C GLU A 89 0.30 14.26 1.97
N MET A 90 0.02 15.18 1.05
CA MET A 90 0.45 15.10 -0.33
C MET A 90 1.41 16.25 -0.65
N THR A 91 2.59 15.90 -1.14
CA THR A 91 3.55 16.86 -1.67
C THR A 91 3.57 16.82 -3.20
N PRO A 92 4.04 17.89 -3.89
CA PRO A 92 4.20 17.88 -5.35
C PRO A 92 5.06 16.70 -5.85
N MET A 93 6.08 16.30 -5.09
CA MET A 93 6.91 15.16 -5.42
C MET A 93 6.12 13.83 -5.28
N LEU A 94 5.40 13.64 -4.17
CA LEU A 94 4.61 12.42 -3.96
C LEU A 94 3.48 12.28 -4.97
N ALA A 95 2.86 13.36 -5.40
CA ALA A 95 1.85 13.36 -6.45
C ALA A 95 2.37 12.75 -7.76
N ARG A 96 3.68 12.86 -8.01
CA ARG A 96 4.35 12.38 -9.23
C ARG A 96 5.18 11.09 -9.03
N THR A 97 5.25 10.54 -7.83
CA THR A 97 6.10 9.36 -7.55
C THR A 97 5.37 8.21 -6.87
N GLY A 98 4.64 8.47 -5.80
CA GLY A 98 4.07 7.43 -4.94
C GLY A 98 2.58 7.58 -4.65
N GLY A 99 2.00 8.76 -4.91
CA GLY A 99 0.60 9.05 -4.63
C GLY A 99 0.23 8.97 -3.14
N HIS A 100 -1.06 8.86 -2.87
CA HIS A 100 -1.61 8.82 -1.53
C HIS A 100 -1.33 7.48 -0.83
N PHE A 101 -1.36 6.37 -1.55
CA PHE A 101 -1.13 5.06 -0.96
C PHE A 101 -0.45 4.09 -1.93
N GLY A 102 0.19 3.09 -1.35
CA GLY A 102 0.70 1.91 -2.06
C GLY A 102 0.21 0.64 -1.37
N TYR A 103 -0.07 -0.39 -2.14
CA TYR A 103 -0.51 -1.68 -1.62
C TYR A 103 0.30 -2.84 -2.17
N HIS A 104 0.31 -3.93 -1.44
CA HIS A 104 1.00 -5.16 -1.81
C HIS A 104 0.23 -6.37 -1.29
N VAL A 105 0.01 -7.36 -2.15
CA VAL A 105 -0.56 -8.66 -1.79
C VAL A 105 0.59 -9.65 -1.62
N ALA A 106 0.59 -10.38 -0.52
CA ALA A 106 1.57 -11.44 -0.26
C ALA A 106 1.65 -12.38 -1.48
N PRO A 107 2.85 -12.73 -1.98
CA PRO A 107 3.01 -13.51 -3.20
C PRO A 107 2.17 -14.78 -3.24
N SER A 108 2.16 -15.56 -2.16
CA SER A 108 1.36 -16.79 -2.04
C SER A 108 -0.16 -16.56 -2.04
N GLN A 109 -0.60 -15.30 -1.83
CA GLN A 109 -2.01 -14.92 -1.69
C GLN A 109 -2.56 -14.16 -2.92
N ARG A 110 -1.80 -14.11 -4.01
CA ARG A 110 -2.24 -13.46 -5.26
C ARG A 110 -3.31 -14.26 -5.98
N GLY A 111 -4.07 -13.58 -6.85
CA GLY A 111 -5.15 -14.23 -7.61
C GLY A 111 -6.51 -14.28 -6.91
N HIS A 112 -6.60 -13.96 -5.62
CA HIS A 112 -7.83 -14.03 -4.81
C HIS A 112 -8.59 -12.70 -4.69
N GLY A 113 -8.15 -11.64 -5.41
CA GLY A 113 -8.85 -10.34 -5.39
C GLY A 113 -8.50 -9.43 -4.20
N TYR A 114 -7.58 -9.81 -3.34
CA TYR A 114 -7.21 -9.04 -2.14
C TYR A 114 -6.68 -7.63 -2.44
N ALA A 115 -6.02 -7.44 -3.59
CA ALA A 115 -5.60 -6.10 -4.04
C ALA A 115 -6.77 -5.11 -4.12
N LYS A 116 -7.92 -5.56 -4.64
CA LYS A 116 -9.15 -4.75 -4.71
C LYS A 116 -9.70 -4.40 -3.33
N ASN A 117 -9.62 -5.34 -2.38
CA ASN A 117 -10.07 -5.11 -1.00
C ASN A 117 -9.15 -4.12 -0.26
N LEU A 118 -7.82 -4.22 -0.43
CA LEU A 118 -6.85 -3.26 0.11
C LEU A 118 -7.08 -1.86 -0.46
N LEU A 119 -7.34 -1.76 -1.77
CA LEU A 119 -7.63 -0.49 -2.42
C LEU A 119 -8.96 0.10 -1.91
N LYS A 120 -10.01 -0.71 -1.82
CA LYS A 120 -11.30 -0.28 -1.25
C LYS A 120 -11.16 0.25 0.19
N PHE A 121 -10.35 -0.42 1.02
CA PHE A 121 -10.04 0.06 2.37
C PHE A 121 -9.37 1.44 2.32
N ALA A 122 -8.35 1.62 1.46
CA ALA A 122 -7.65 2.90 1.33
C ALA A 122 -8.62 4.02 0.88
N LEU A 123 -9.50 3.76 -0.09
CA LEU A 123 -10.50 4.75 -0.51
C LEU A 123 -11.41 5.15 0.65
N GLY A 124 -11.90 4.19 1.44
CA GLY A 124 -12.68 4.47 2.66
C GLY A 124 -11.91 5.28 3.70
N TYR A 125 -10.62 4.99 3.88
CA TYR A 125 -9.74 5.74 4.77
C TYR A 125 -9.65 7.23 4.38
N TYR A 126 -9.46 7.54 3.10
CA TYR A 126 -9.40 8.93 2.62
C TYR A 126 -10.77 9.60 2.55
N GLN A 127 -11.83 8.86 2.26
CA GLN A 127 -13.20 9.38 2.31
C GLN A 127 -13.57 9.86 3.73
N GLN A 128 -13.19 9.12 4.78
CA GLN A 128 -13.38 9.54 6.17
C GLN A 128 -12.57 10.79 6.51
N ARG A 129 -11.44 11.01 5.86
CA ARG A 129 -10.61 12.22 5.96
C ARG A 129 -11.11 13.38 5.10
N ARG A 130 -12.21 13.19 4.37
CA ARG A 130 -12.82 14.19 3.47
C ARG A 130 -11.91 14.63 2.34
N GLU A 131 -11.01 13.76 1.90
CA GLU A 131 -10.23 14.01 0.69
C GLU A 131 -11.17 13.99 -0.53
N PRO A 132 -11.07 14.96 -1.44
CA PRO A 132 -11.95 15.00 -2.61
C PRO A 132 -11.59 13.92 -3.64
N TYR A 133 -10.33 13.55 -3.71
CA TYR A 133 -9.80 12.52 -4.59
C TYR A 133 -8.49 11.95 -4.03
N VAL A 134 -8.07 10.83 -4.56
CA VAL A 134 -6.75 10.26 -4.27
C VAL A 134 -5.94 10.08 -5.56
N ILE A 135 -4.63 10.25 -5.44
CA ILE A 135 -3.64 9.94 -6.48
C ILE A 135 -3.11 8.55 -6.20
N VAL A 136 -3.14 7.67 -7.20
CA VAL A 136 -2.56 6.33 -7.14
C VAL A 136 -1.64 6.14 -8.32
N THR A 137 -0.48 5.54 -8.11
CA THR A 137 0.50 5.35 -9.16
C THR A 137 0.82 3.87 -9.36
N ALA A 138 1.13 3.50 -10.60
CA ALA A 138 1.61 2.16 -10.95
C ALA A 138 2.67 2.26 -12.05
N LYS A 139 3.66 1.36 -12.04
CA LYS A 139 4.53 1.19 -13.20
C LYS A 139 3.69 0.90 -14.44
N SER A 140 4.03 1.49 -15.58
CA SER A 140 3.19 1.44 -16.78
C SER A 140 2.95 0.02 -17.29
N ALA A 141 3.92 -0.87 -17.16
CA ALA A 141 3.79 -2.28 -17.53
C ALA A 141 3.20 -3.16 -16.40
N ASN A 142 2.92 -2.62 -15.22
CA ASN A 142 2.22 -3.35 -14.15
C ASN A 142 0.70 -3.41 -14.40
N TRP A 143 0.31 -4.18 -15.41
CA TRP A 143 -1.07 -4.30 -15.84
C TRP A 143 -2.01 -4.80 -14.73
N ALA A 144 -1.53 -5.66 -13.83
CA ALA A 144 -2.33 -6.15 -12.71
C ALA A 144 -2.74 -5.01 -11.77
N SER A 145 -1.78 -4.13 -11.40
CA SER A 145 -2.06 -2.96 -10.57
C SER A 145 -2.95 -1.97 -11.31
N ARG A 146 -2.64 -1.64 -12.58
CA ARG A 146 -3.41 -0.71 -13.39
C ARG A 146 -4.88 -1.14 -13.52
N LYS A 147 -5.13 -2.39 -13.90
CA LYS A 147 -6.50 -2.94 -13.98
C LYS A 147 -7.25 -2.87 -12.64
N THR A 148 -6.56 -3.11 -11.52
CA THR A 148 -7.16 -2.99 -10.18
C THR A 148 -7.55 -1.55 -9.88
N ILE A 149 -6.68 -0.58 -10.20
CA ILE A 149 -6.92 0.86 -10.02
C ILE A 149 -8.10 1.31 -10.89
N GLU A 150 -8.07 0.97 -12.17
CA GLU A 150 -9.12 1.32 -13.16
C GLU A 150 -10.48 0.71 -12.77
N ALA A 151 -10.51 -0.55 -12.36
CA ALA A 151 -11.72 -1.22 -11.87
C ALA A 151 -12.27 -0.62 -10.56
N SER A 152 -11.50 0.22 -9.89
CA SER A 152 -11.89 0.93 -8.66
C SER A 152 -12.19 2.41 -8.91
N GLY A 153 -12.40 2.80 -10.17
CA GLY A 153 -12.74 4.17 -10.57
C GLY A 153 -11.53 5.05 -10.88
N GLY A 154 -10.35 4.46 -11.04
CA GLY A 154 -9.14 5.19 -11.41
C GLY A 154 -9.19 5.70 -12.85
N VAL A 155 -9.02 7.01 -13.02
CA VAL A 155 -8.89 7.67 -14.31
C VAL A 155 -7.43 8.03 -14.54
N LEU A 156 -6.85 7.50 -15.61
CA LEU A 156 -5.47 7.82 -16.00
C LEU A 156 -5.35 9.31 -16.32
N GLN A 157 -4.42 9.99 -15.65
CA GLN A 157 -4.13 11.41 -15.89
C GLN A 157 -2.96 11.59 -16.84
N GLU A 158 -1.85 10.91 -16.57
CA GLU A 158 -0.64 10.99 -17.36
C GLU A 158 0.24 9.74 -17.19
N ILE A 159 1.15 9.54 -18.12
CA ILE A 159 2.26 8.58 -18.00
C ILE A 159 3.55 9.39 -17.99
N LEU A 160 4.21 9.42 -16.85
CA LEU A 160 5.50 10.10 -16.70
C LEU A 160 6.61 9.21 -17.27
N PRO A 161 7.49 9.75 -18.14
CA PRO A 161 8.65 9.02 -18.60
C PRO A 161 9.58 8.70 -17.42
N GLY A 162 10.08 7.48 -17.38
CA GLY A 162 11.10 7.09 -16.41
C GLY A 162 12.47 7.61 -16.88
N GLN A 163 13.19 8.30 -16.00
CA GLN A 163 14.62 8.56 -16.22
C GLN A 163 15.39 7.30 -15.83
N ASN A 164 15.81 6.50 -16.83
CA ASN A 164 16.44 5.18 -16.65
C ASN A 164 15.61 4.16 -15.85
N THR A 165 14.32 4.37 -15.72
CA THR A 165 13.37 3.50 -15.03
C THR A 165 12.12 3.31 -15.89
N GLU A 166 11.31 2.31 -15.56
CA GLU A 166 10.02 2.11 -16.22
C GLU A 166 9.11 3.33 -16.02
N PRO A 167 8.37 3.77 -17.07
CA PRO A 167 7.38 4.85 -16.98
C PRO A 167 6.36 4.61 -15.88
N LEU A 168 5.86 5.70 -15.29
CA LEU A 168 4.90 5.68 -14.19
C LEU A 168 3.54 6.21 -14.64
N ALA A 169 2.50 5.40 -14.55
CA ALA A 169 1.13 5.79 -14.78
C ALA A 169 0.54 6.42 -13.51
N ILE A 170 -0.03 7.61 -13.64
CA ILE A 170 -0.66 8.38 -12.56
C ILE A 170 -2.17 8.38 -12.77
N TYR A 171 -2.89 7.95 -11.75
CA TYR A 171 -4.34 7.86 -11.73
C TYR A 171 -4.92 8.76 -10.65
N HIS A 172 -6.09 9.35 -10.94
CA HIS A 172 -6.94 9.95 -9.93
C HIS A 172 -8.19 9.08 -9.72
N ILE A 173 -8.58 8.90 -8.46
CA ILE A 173 -9.85 8.29 -8.08
C ILE A 173 -10.64 9.34 -7.31
N GLN A 174 -11.77 9.76 -7.85
CA GLN A 174 -12.68 10.68 -7.17
C GLN A 174 -13.34 9.98 -5.99
N LEU A 175 -13.42 10.66 -4.86
CA LEU A 175 -14.11 10.16 -3.67
C LEU A 175 -15.47 10.84 -3.56
N ALA A 176 -16.52 10.05 -3.30
CA ALA A 176 -17.82 10.62 -3.00
C ALA A 176 -17.70 11.50 -1.74
N ALA A 177 -18.33 12.67 -1.75
CA ALA A 177 -18.44 13.47 -0.55
C ALA A 177 -19.02 12.61 0.58
N ALA A 178 -18.40 12.63 1.77
CA ALA A 178 -18.97 11.98 2.93
C ALA A 178 -20.36 12.61 3.14
N THR A 179 -21.40 11.84 2.87
CA THR A 179 -22.78 12.25 3.20
C THR A 179 -22.82 12.38 4.71
N GLY A 180 -22.81 13.64 5.19
CA GLY A 180 -23.00 13.91 6.61
C GLY A 180 -24.38 13.38 7.03
N ILE A 181 -24.38 12.53 8.04
CA ILE A 181 -25.55 12.23 8.85
C ILE A 181 -25.64 13.30 9.93
#